data_bad36a43aba877e35aeb535cdf7a8867
#
_entry.id   bad36a43aba877e35aeb535cdf7a8867
#
_cell.length_a   1.000
_cell.length_b   1.000
_cell.length_c   1.000
_cell.angle_alpha   90.00
_cell.angle_beta   90.00
_cell.angle_gamma   90.00
#
_symmetry.space_group_name_H-M   'P 1'
#
loop_
_entity.id
_entity.type
_entity.pdbx_description
1 polymer ?
#
loop_
_entity_poly.entity_id
_entity_poly.type
_entity_poly.pdbx_seq_one_letter_code
_entity_poly.pdbx_strand_id
1 'polypeptide(L)'
;MHKRNTGAKPLARVRTEDIANRRGGMNRVQGFPPIVSEQSKLIILGSMPGELSLKAGQYYAHPQNAFWDIMGELFGAGPSLPYAERVALLQSVGVALWDSLQGCTRPGSLDASITEEVANDFAGLFAKYRNITHVFFNGSMAEKAFRRHALPALSEDCHIFARLPSTSPAHAAMRFEAKVQAWCVVKKVLS
;
A
#
# COMPACT_ATOMS: atom_id res chain seq x y z
N MET A 1 -64.54 -32.15 -6.76
CA MET A 1 -64.14 -31.00 -5.92
C MET A 1 -62.63 -30.86 -5.96
N HIS A 2 -62.10 -29.98 -6.81
CA HIS A 2 -60.65 -29.73 -6.97
C HIS A 2 -60.31 -28.41 -6.30
N LYS A 3 -59.52 -28.44 -5.23
CA LYS A 3 -58.93 -27.25 -4.65
C LYS A 3 -57.56 -26.96 -5.31
N ARG A 4 -57.50 -25.84 -6.01
CA ARG A 4 -56.23 -25.30 -6.55
C ARG A 4 -55.51 -24.57 -5.40
N ASN A 5 -54.28 -25.01 -5.12
CA ASN A 5 -53.38 -24.37 -4.16
C ASN A 5 -52.49 -23.41 -4.94
N THR A 6 -52.69 -22.11 -4.77
CA THR A 6 -51.84 -21.06 -5.33
C THR A 6 -50.77 -20.67 -4.34
N GLY A 7 -49.62 -21.30 -4.45
CA GLY A 7 -48.42 -20.93 -3.65
C GLY A 7 -47.78 -19.65 -4.19
N ALA A 8 -47.95 -18.55 -3.51
CA ALA A 8 -47.17 -17.33 -3.75
C ALA A 8 -45.75 -17.50 -3.22
N LYS A 9 -44.76 -17.34 -4.11
CA LYS A 9 -43.34 -17.28 -3.74
C LYS A 9 -43.08 -15.97 -2.96
N PRO A 10 -42.34 -16.00 -1.84
CA PRO A 10 -41.96 -14.77 -1.15
C PRO A 10 -40.93 -13.98 -1.98
N LEU A 11 -41.22 -12.70 -2.19
CA LEU A 11 -40.30 -11.71 -2.76
C LEU A 11 -39.02 -11.64 -1.89
N ALA A 12 -37.89 -11.90 -2.53
CA ALA A 12 -36.59 -11.72 -1.87
C ALA A 12 -36.42 -10.27 -1.44
N ARG A 13 -36.24 -10.06 -0.11
CA ARG A 13 -35.87 -8.76 0.45
C ARG A 13 -34.47 -8.41 -0.05
N VAL A 14 -34.40 -7.47 -0.97
CA VAL A 14 -33.14 -6.81 -1.36
C VAL A 14 -32.63 -6.09 -0.10
N ARG A 15 -31.42 -6.44 0.36
CA ARG A 15 -30.79 -5.80 1.50
C ARG A 15 -30.52 -4.34 1.14
N THR A 16 -30.83 -3.44 2.06
CA THR A 16 -30.64 -1.99 1.92
C THR A 16 -29.17 -1.60 1.69
N GLU A 17 -28.23 -2.49 1.97
CA GLU A 17 -26.80 -2.32 1.71
C GLU A 17 -26.46 -2.34 0.21
N ASP A 18 -27.24 -3.06 -0.64
CA ASP A 18 -27.02 -3.12 -2.09
C ASP A 18 -27.49 -1.87 -2.85
N ILE A 19 -28.29 -1.03 -2.22
CA ILE A 19 -28.84 0.20 -2.84
C ILE A 19 -27.91 1.39 -2.66
N ALA A 20 -27.12 1.42 -1.58
CA ALA A 20 -26.15 2.49 -1.31
C ALA A 20 -24.96 2.51 -2.30
N ASN A 21 -24.68 1.39 -2.96
CA ASN A 21 -23.52 1.23 -3.84
C ASN A 21 -23.80 1.58 -5.32
N ARG A 22 -24.99 2.07 -5.67
CA ARG A 22 -25.40 2.39 -7.06
C ARG A 22 -25.54 3.87 -7.41
N ARG A 23 -25.20 4.76 -6.48
CA ARG A 23 -25.19 6.22 -6.79
C ARG A 23 -23.77 6.63 -7.05
N GLY A 24 -23.40 6.91 -8.28
CA GLY A 24 -22.21 7.55 -8.86
C GLY A 24 -21.01 7.67 -7.89
N GLY A 25 -20.35 6.53 -7.54
CA GLY A 25 -19.71 6.45 -6.26
C GLY A 25 -18.24 6.72 -6.32
N MET A 26 -17.82 7.57 -5.46
CA MET A 26 -16.47 7.54 -4.94
C MET A 26 -16.28 6.19 -4.23
N ASN A 27 -15.48 5.29 -4.81
CA ASN A 27 -15.22 3.98 -4.23
C ASN A 27 -14.32 4.14 -2.99
N ARG A 28 -14.83 3.73 -1.83
CA ARG A 28 -13.99 3.59 -0.64
C ARG A 28 -13.01 2.43 -0.86
N VAL A 29 -11.73 2.72 -0.74
CA VAL A 29 -10.63 1.78 -0.96
C VAL A 29 -10.00 1.46 0.38
N GLN A 30 -9.78 0.17 0.64
CA GLN A 30 -9.07 -0.35 1.82
C GLN A 30 -7.66 -0.79 1.40
N GLY A 31 -6.64 -0.39 2.17
CA GLY A 31 -5.26 -0.81 1.99
C GLY A 31 -4.98 -2.24 2.48
N PHE A 32 -3.76 -2.70 2.26
CA PHE A 32 -3.30 -4.01 2.70
C PHE A 32 -2.75 -3.98 4.13
N PRO A 33 -2.68 -5.14 4.81
CA PRO A 33 -1.88 -5.27 6.01
C PRO A 33 -0.39 -5.06 5.70
N PRO A 34 0.45 -4.67 6.68
CA PRO A 34 1.88 -4.49 6.47
C PRO A 34 2.57 -5.82 6.17
N ILE A 35 3.55 -5.79 5.27
CA ILE A 35 4.55 -6.85 5.14
C ILE A 35 5.69 -6.46 6.09
N VAL A 36 5.79 -7.16 7.21
CA VAL A 36 6.73 -6.82 8.28
C VAL A 36 7.16 -8.09 9.02
N SER A 37 8.36 -8.10 9.58
CA SER A 37 8.89 -9.16 10.43
C SER A 37 9.61 -8.56 11.63
N GLU A 38 9.89 -9.36 12.65
CA GLU A 38 10.69 -8.96 13.82
C GLU A 38 12.11 -8.48 13.44
N GLN A 39 12.58 -8.88 12.26
CA GLN A 39 13.90 -8.50 11.73
C GLN A 39 13.88 -7.19 10.93
N SER A 40 12.70 -6.59 10.71
CA SER A 40 12.58 -5.37 9.92
C SER A 40 13.31 -4.21 10.58
N LYS A 41 14.24 -3.61 9.84
CA LYS A 41 15.06 -2.45 10.26
C LYS A 41 14.57 -1.14 9.64
N LEU A 42 13.90 -1.23 8.53
CA LEU A 42 13.32 -0.10 7.82
C LEU A 42 11.95 -0.46 7.23
N ILE A 43 11.17 0.56 6.96
CA ILE A 43 9.89 0.42 6.26
C ILE A 43 9.82 1.35 5.04
N ILE A 44 9.32 0.82 3.93
CA ILE A 44 9.01 1.60 2.73
C ILE A 44 7.49 1.81 2.67
N LEU A 45 7.08 3.06 2.57
CA LEU A 45 5.67 3.44 2.56
C LEU A 45 5.23 3.92 1.18
N GLY A 46 4.20 3.28 0.62
CA GLY A 46 3.38 3.83 -0.44
C GLY A 46 2.34 4.81 0.08
N SER A 47 1.55 5.41 -0.80
CA SER A 47 0.37 6.21 -0.43
C SER A 47 -0.83 5.33 -0.14
N MET A 48 -1.24 4.55 -1.16
CA MET A 48 -2.39 3.65 -1.17
C MET A 48 -2.25 2.66 -2.34
N PRO A 49 -2.68 1.38 -2.23
CA PRO A 49 -2.60 0.44 -3.34
C PRO A 49 -3.40 0.92 -4.56
N GLY A 50 -2.84 0.80 -5.76
CA GLY A 50 -3.58 1.03 -7.00
C GLY A 50 -4.55 -0.12 -7.33
N GLU A 51 -5.43 0.08 -8.32
CA GLU A 51 -6.47 -0.91 -8.69
C GLU A 51 -5.90 -2.28 -9.05
N LEU A 52 -4.80 -2.33 -9.81
CA LEU A 52 -4.16 -3.60 -10.17
C LEU A 52 -3.56 -4.30 -8.95
N SER A 53 -3.02 -3.55 -8.00
CA SER A 53 -2.53 -4.09 -6.72
C SER A 53 -3.67 -4.69 -5.91
N LEU A 54 -4.80 -3.98 -5.80
CA LEU A 54 -6.01 -4.46 -5.11
C LEU A 54 -6.57 -5.72 -5.75
N LYS A 55 -6.66 -5.77 -7.08
CA LYS A 55 -7.13 -6.96 -7.81
C LYS A 55 -6.22 -8.17 -7.62
N ALA A 56 -4.91 -7.94 -7.61
CA ALA A 56 -3.92 -9.01 -7.45
C ALA A 56 -3.68 -9.41 -5.99
N GLY A 57 -4.11 -8.60 -5.00
CA GLY A 57 -3.73 -8.77 -3.59
C GLY A 57 -2.23 -8.60 -3.36
N GLN A 58 -1.54 -7.75 -4.14
CA GLN A 58 -0.08 -7.63 -4.15
C GLN A 58 0.36 -6.17 -4.17
N TYR A 59 1.36 -5.83 -3.36
CA TYR A 59 2.01 -4.53 -3.45
C TYR A 59 2.68 -4.32 -4.80
N TYR A 60 2.49 -3.13 -5.37
CA TYR A 60 3.15 -2.70 -6.60
C TYR A 60 2.95 -3.63 -7.82
N ALA A 61 1.71 -4.18 -7.97
CA ALA A 61 1.40 -5.15 -9.03
C ALA A 61 1.26 -4.55 -10.43
N HIS A 62 1.23 -3.22 -10.58
CA HIS A 62 1.15 -2.60 -11.91
C HIS A 62 2.42 -2.91 -12.72
N PRO A 63 2.34 -3.47 -13.97
CA PRO A 63 3.52 -3.92 -14.73
C PRO A 63 4.55 -2.83 -15.01
N GLN A 64 4.12 -1.58 -15.11
CA GLN A 64 5.00 -0.43 -15.33
C GLN A 64 5.48 0.23 -14.02
N ASN A 65 5.16 -0.33 -12.85
CA ASN A 65 5.67 0.20 -11.58
C ASN A 65 7.09 -0.34 -11.37
N ALA A 66 8.06 0.56 -11.31
CA ALA A 66 9.48 0.20 -11.21
C ALA A 66 9.90 -0.36 -9.84
N PHE A 67 8.98 -0.50 -8.87
CA PHE A 67 9.34 -0.93 -7.51
C PHE A 67 10.07 -2.28 -7.49
N TRP A 68 9.46 -3.30 -8.10
CA TRP A 68 10.05 -4.63 -8.09
C TRP A 68 11.31 -4.74 -8.96
N ASP A 69 11.43 -3.95 -10.04
CA ASP A 69 12.66 -3.86 -10.81
C ASP A 69 13.79 -3.28 -9.95
N ILE A 70 13.53 -2.20 -9.21
CA ILE A 70 14.49 -1.60 -8.28
C ILE A 70 14.85 -2.58 -7.14
N MET A 71 13.87 -3.29 -6.56
CA MET A 71 14.15 -4.31 -5.54
C MET A 71 14.96 -5.47 -6.10
N GLY A 72 14.79 -5.78 -7.38
CA GLY A 72 15.63 -6.73 -8.13
C GLY A 72 17.10 -6.31 -8.15
N GLU A 73 17.38 -5.08 -8.54
CA GLU A 73 18.73 -4.51 -8.58
C GLU A 73 19.40 -4.43 -7.20
N LEU A 74 18.63 -4.08 -6.17
CA LEU A 74 19.18 -3.89 -4.84
C LEU A 74 19.35 -5.20 -4.05
N PHE A 75 18.39 -6.13 -4.16
CA PHE A 75 18.26 -7.29 -3.28
C PHE A 75 18.00 -8.62 -4.00
N GLY A 76 17.95 -8.64 -5.33
CA GLY A 76 17.57 -9.82 -6.10
C GLY A 76 16.07 -10.14 -6.09
N ALA A 77 15.22 -9.27 -5.50
CA ALA A 77 13.77 -9.46 -5.39
C ALA A 77 13.02 -8.92 -6.62
N GLY A 78 13.48 -9.30 -7.81
CA GLY A 78 12.97 -8.80 -9.10
C GLY A 78 11.71 -9.50 -9.60
N PRO A 79 11.07 -8.95 -10.66
CA PRO A 79 9.80 -9.45 -11.18
C PRO A 79 9.85 -10.84 -11.80
N SER A 80 11.05 -11.38 -12.06
CA SER A 80 11.25 -12.77 -12.51
C SER A 80 10.91 -13.82 -11.46
N LEU A 81 10.87 -13.42 -10.17
CA LEU A 81 10.50 -14.29 -9.07
C LEU A 81 8.99 -14.22 -8.79
N PRO A 82 8.39 -15.33 -8.30
CA PRO A 82 7.05 -15.31 -7.74
C PRO A 82 6.91 -14.26 -6.63
N TYR A 83 5.72 -13.65 -6.50
CA TYR A 83 5.49 -12.57 -5.52
C TYR A 83 5.84 -12.97 -4.08
N ALA A 84 5.48 -14.19 -3.66
CA ALA A 84 5.80 -14.68 -2.32
C ALA A 84 7.31 -14.75 -2.05
N GLU A 85 8.11 -15.13 -3.05
CA GLU A 85 9.58 -15.17 -2.95
C GLU A 85 10.18 -13.77 -2.86
N ARG A 86 9.66 -12.82 -3.65
CA ARG A 86 10.07 -11.40 -3.57
C ARG A 86 9.83 -10.84 -2.17
N VAL A 87 8.64 -11.11 -1.60
CA VAL A 87 8.29 -10.69 -0.25
C VAL A 87 9.20 -11.33 0.79
N ALA A 88 9.45 -12.64 0.69
CA ALA A 88 10.34 -13.36 1.61
C ALA A 88 11.78 -12.80 1.58
N LEU A 89 12.30 -12.47 0.38
CA LEU A 89 13.61 -11.84 0.25
C LEU A 89 13.66 -10.47 0.92
N LEU A 90 12.66 -9.60 0.72
CA LEU A 90 12.64 -8.30 1.38
C LEU A 90 12.59 -8.44 2.90
N GLN A 91 11.75 -9.34 3.42
CA GLN A 91 11.69 -9.59 4.86
C GLN A 91 13.00 -10.14 5.42
N SER A 92 13.68 -11.03 4.70
CA SER A 92 14.96 -11.62 5.14
C SER A 92 16.09 -10.59 5.24
N VAL A 93 16.06 -9.54 4.42
CA VAL A 93 17.04 -8.45 4.48
C VAL A 93 16.62 -7.31 5.43
N GLY A 94 15.46 -7.40 6.06
CA GLY A 94 15.00 -6.41 7.04
C GLY A 94 14.19 -5.25 6.45
N VAL A 95 13.61 -5.41 5.26
CA VAL A 95 12.73 -4.43 4.62
C VAL A 95 11.27 -4.77 4.89
N ALA A 96 10.54 -3.83 5.48
CA ALA A 96 9.09 -3.86 5.61
C ALA A 96 8.43 -3.00 4.53
N LEU A 97 7.18 -3.36 4.15
CA LEU A 97 6.34 -2.58 3.23
C LEU A 97 4.99 -2.28 3.86
N TRP A 98 4.51 -1.07 3.66
CA TRP A 98 3.12 -0.68 3.96
C TRP A 98 2.72 0.51 3.11
N ASP A 99 1.52 1.04 3.41
CA ASP A 99 1.05 2.31 2.85
C ASP A 99 0.81 3.32 3.98
N SER A 100 0.89 4.60 3.68
CA SER A 100 0.61 5.67 4.65
C SER A 100 -0.86 5.69 5.05
N LEU A 101 -1.75 5.30 4.14
CA LEU A 101 -3.19 5.28 4.36
C LEU A 101 -3.71 3.84 4.54
N GLN A 102 -4.60 3.68 5.53
CA GLN A 102 -5.39 2.47 5.73
C GLN A 102 -6.57 2.43 4.75
N GLY A 103 -7.16 3.58 4.47
CA GLY A 103 -8.28 3.71 3.57
C GLY A 103 -8.47 5.13 3.07
N CYS A 104 -9.15 5.25 1.95
CA CYS A 104 -9.49 6.51 1.34
C CYS A 104 -10.68 6.35 0.39
N THR A 105 -11.18 7.47 -0.10
CA THR A 105 -12.11 7.48 -1.23
C THR A 105 -11.37 7.97 -2.46
N ARG A 106 -11.39 7.19 -3.56
CA ARG A 106 -10.65 7.50 -4.77
C ARG A 106 -11.30 6.88 -6.02
N PRO A 107 -11.55 7.66 -7.08
CA PRO A 107 -11.82 7.12 -8.43
C PRO A 107 -10.49 6.71 -9.08
N GLY A 108 -10.37 5.45 -9.53
CA GLY A 108 -9.16 4.95 -10.20
C GLY A 108 -7.95 4.82 -9.28
N SER A 109 -6.75 5.00 -9.85
CA SER A 109 -5.46 4.76 -9.17
C SER A 109 -4.60 6.00 -8.97
N LEU A 110 -5.09 7.19 -9.32
CA LEU A 110 -4.33 8.45 -9.20
C LEU A 110 -4.33 8.98 -7.77
N ASP A 111 -3.17 9.14 -7.19
CA ASP A 111 -2.98 9.69 -5.84
C ASP A 111 -3.57 11.10 -5.67
N ALA A 112 -3.55 11.91 -6.73
CA ALA A 112 -4.12 13.26 -6.71
C ALA A 112 -5.66 13.29 -6.51
N SER A 113 -6.33 12.14 -6.71
CA SER A 113 -7.78 11.99 -6.54
C SER A 113 -8.17 11.41 -5.18
N ILE A 114 -7.22 11.21 -4.26
CA ILE A 114 -7.46 10.68 -2.91
C ILE A 114 -8.19 11.73 -2.07
N THR A 115 -9.28 11.30 -1.42
CA THR A 115 -10.08 12.07 -0.45
C THR A 115 -10.46 11.18 0.73
N GLU A 116 -10.98 11.74 1.82
CA GLU A 116 -11.38 11.00 3.03
C GLU A 116 -10.28 10.07 3.55
N GLU A 117 -9.07 10.63 3.68
CA GLU A 117 -7.86 9.91 4.06
C GLU A 117 -7.93 9.43 5.51
N VAL A 118 -7.67 8.13 5.72
CA VAL A 118 -7.51 7.50 7.04
C VAL A 118 -6.12 6.88 7.09
N ALA A 119 -5.27 7.30 8.03
CA ALA A 119 -3.94 6.75 8.19
C ALA A 119 -3.96 5.35 8.80
N ASN A 120 -2.91 4.59 8.52
CA ASN A 120 -2.62 3.35 9.24
C ASN A 120 -2.15 3.62 10.67
N ASP A 121 -2.28 2.62 11.55
CA ASP A 121 -1.81 2.69 12.94
C ASP A 121 -0.29 2.49 13.04
N PHE A 122 0.45 3.57 12.80
CA PHE A 122 1.91 3.56 12.92
C PHE A 122 2.38 3.51 14.37
N ALA A 123 1.63 4.06 15.31
CA ALA A 123 1.99 3.99 16.72
C ALA A 123 2.01 2.53 17.20
N GLY A 124 0.98 1.76 16.88
CA GLY A 124 0.93 0.33 17.16
C GLY A 124 2.01 -0.46 16.42
N LEU A 125 2.28 -0.13 15.15
CA LEU A 125 3.33 -0.78 14.36
C LEU A 125 4.71 -0.59 14.99
N PHE A 126 5.11 0.65 15.28
CA PHE A 126 6.43 0.96 15.82
C PHE A 126 6.60 0.50 17.27
N ALA A 127 5.53 0.51 18.08
CA ALA A 127 5.56 -0.08 19.42
C ALA A 127 5.86 -1.59 19.39
N LYS A 128 5.37 -2.29 18.36
CA LYS A 128 5.59 -3.72 18.17
C LYS A 128 6.93 -4.04 17.51
N TYR A 129 7.31 -3.31 16.45
CA TYR A 129 8.51 -3.59 15.66
C TYR A 129 9.58 -2.53 15.89
N ARG A 130 10.17 -2.53 17.09
CA ARG A 130 11.10 -1.50 17.60
C ARG A 130 12.44 -1.42 16.85
N ASN A 131 12.77 -2.43 16.05
CA ASN A 131 13.99 -2.42 15.22
C ASN A 131 13.86 -1.54 13.98
N ILE A 132 12.65 -1.11 13.61
CA ILE A 132 12.45 -0.18 12.51
C ILE A 132 12.93 1.20 12.95
N THR A 133 14.00 1.68 12.32
CA THR A 133 14.61 2.99 12.61
C THR A 133 14.49 3.96 11.44
N HIS A 134 14.21 3.47 10.24
CA HIS A 134 14.11 4.29 9.03
C HIS A 134 12.77 4.11 8.34
N VAL A 135 12.21 5.23 7.92
CA VAL A 135 10.95 5.29 7.16
C VAL A 135 11.23 5.95 5.82
N PHE A 136 11.12 5.20 4.74
CA PHE A 136 11.28 5.68 3.37
C PHE A 136 9.93 5.87 2.70
N PHE A 137 9.71 7.03 2.12
CA PHE A 137 8.47 7.32 1.39
C PHE A 137 8.67 7.13 -0.09
N ASN A 138 7.90 6.26 -0.71
CA ASN A 138 7.85 6.07 -2.16
C ASN A 138 7.05 7.20 -2.82
N GLY A 139 7.70 8.34 -2.97
CA GLY A 139 7.11 9.55 -3.55
C GLY A 139 6.50 10.52 -2.54
N SER A 140 6.11 11.68 -3.05
CA SER A 140 5.65 12.82 -2.22
C SER A 140 4.28 12.60 -1.57
N MET A 141 3.39 11.82 -2.20
CA MET A 141 2.05 11.58 -1.64
C MET A 141 2.11 10.68 -0.40
N ALA A 142 2.94 9.64 -0.42
CA ALA A 142 3.18 8.81 0.75
C ALA A 142 3.67 9.65 1.94
N GLU A 143 4.67 10.50 1.71
CA GLU A 143 5.20 11.40 2.73
C GLU A 143 4.16 12.39 3.26
N LYS A 144 3.42 13.06 2.36
CA LYS A 144 2.39 14.03 2.75
C LYS A 144 1.30 13.40 3.60
N ALA A 145 0.79 12.24 3.19
CA ALA A 145 -0.24 11.52 3.91
C ALA A 145 0.25 11.09 5.30
N PHE A 146 1.45 10.53 5.41
CA PHE A 146 2.05 10.15 6.68
C PHE A 146 2.24 11.36 7.60
N ARG A 147 2.87 12.43 7.12
CA ARG A 147 3.12 13.63 7.93
C ARG A 147 1.85 14.31 8.40
N ARG A 148 0.79 14.28 7.58
CA ARG A 148 -0.50 14.91 7.90
C ARG A 148 -1.31 14.12 8.92
N HIS A 149 -1.36 12.80 8.79
CA HIS A 149 -2.33 11.97 9.49
C HIS A 149 -1.72 11.00 10.51
N ALA A 150 -0.49 10.54 10.30
CA ALA A 150 0.16 9.57 11.18
C ALA A 150 1.15 10.22 12.16
N LEU A 151 2.02 11.09 11.65
CA LEU A 151 3.08 11.71 12.45
C LEU A 151 2.58 12.43 13.72
N PRO A 152 1.44 13.18 13.70
CA PRO A 152 0.96 13.85 14.91
C PRO A 152 0.54 12.91 16.05
N ALA A 153 0.28 11.63 15.74
CA ALA A 153 -0.08 10.61 16.74
C ALA A 153 1.14 9.89 17.33
N LEU A 154 2.35 10.14 16.83
CA LEU A 154 3.59 9.58 17.35
C LEU A 154 4.13 10.47 18.45
N SER A 155 4.20 9.94 19.68
CA SER A 155 4.54 10.73 20.89
C SER A 155 6.02 11.11 20.99
N GLU A 156 6.92 10.26 20.53
CA GLU A 156 8.36 10.52 20.42
C GLU A 156 8.86 9.84 19.16
N ASP A 157 9.30 10.64 18.20
CA ASP A 157 9.73 10.12 16.93
C ASP A 157 11.25 10.13 16.83
N CYS A 158 11.85 8.96 17.02
CA CYS A 158 13.29 8.74 16.82
C CYS A 158 13.61 8.16 15.43
N HIS A 159 12.61 8.09 14.53
CA HIS A 159 12.82 7.52 13.21
C HIS A 159 13.49 8.52 12.25
N ILE A 160 14.31 7.97 11.37
CA ILE A 160 14.91 8.74 10.27
C ILE A 160 13.98 8.64 9.05
N PHE A 161 13.51 9.80 8.58
CA PHE A 161 12.60 9.91 7.46
C PHE A 161 13.32 10.37 6.20
N ALA A 162 13.08 9.69 5.08
CA ALA A 162 13.58 10.12 3.79
C ALA A 162 12.58 9.84 2.66
N ARG A 163 12.42 10.82 1.77
CA ARG A 163 11.62 10.65 0.56
C ARG A 163 12.47 10.17 -0.59
N LEU A 164 12.00 9.13 -1.27
CA LEU A 164 12.59 8.57 -2.48
C LEU A 164 11.75 8.94 -3.72
N PRO A 165 12.36 8.96 -4.91
CA PRO A 165 11.61 9.14 -6.15
C PRO A 165 10.53 8.07 -6.29
N SER A 166 9.32 8.48 -6.67
CA SER A 166 8.22 7.56 -6.85
C SER A 166 8.50 6.52 -7.92
N THR A 167 8.16 5.26 -7.63
CA THR A 167 8.24 4.14 -8.58
C THR A 167 7.01 4.04 -9.49
N SER A 168 5.96 4.84 -9.23
CA SER A 168 4.75 4.87 -10.02
C SER A 168 5.04 5.27 -11.48
N PRO A 169 4.34 4.65 -12.48
CA PRO A 169 4.44 5.07 -13.87
C PRO A 169 4.01 6.53 -14.10
N ALA A 170 3.19 7.11 -13.22
CA ALA A 170 2.84 8.53 -13.25
C ALA A 170 4.06 9.44 -13.02
N HIS A 171 5.17 8.93 -12.49
CA HIS A 171 6.43 9.65 -12.29
C HIS A 171 7.49 9.22 -13.30
N ALA A 172 7.18 9.33 -14.59
CA ALA A 172 8.03 8.87 -15.69
C ALA A 172 9.22 9.81 -16.02
N ALA A 173 9.27 11.02 -15.46
CA ALA A 173 10.31 12.02 -15.79
C ALA A 173 11.73 11.58 -15.40
N MET A 174 11.89 10.72 -14.38
CA MET A 174 13.19 10.22 -13.92
C MET A 174 13.50 8.87 -14.58
N ARG A 175 14.70 8.75 -15.18
CA ARG A 175 15.18 7.49 -15.78
C ARG A 175 15.35 6.40 -14.71
N PHE A 176 15.24 5.15 -15.14
CA PHE A 176 15.29 3.99 -14.24
C PHE A 176 16.61 3.94 -13.45
N GLU A 177 17.74 4.11 -14.10
CA GLU A 177 19.07 4.06 -13.46
C GLU A 177 19.23 5.15 -12.39
N ALA A 178 18.68 6.34 -12.63
CA ALA A 178 18.70 7.42 -11.66
C ALA A 178 17.79 7.11 -10.45
N LYS A 179 16.66 6.43 -10.67
CA LYS A 179 15.82 5.92 -9.58
C LYS A 179 16.59 4.88 -8.77
N VAL A 180 17.20 3.87 -9.39
CA VAL A 180 18.00 2.86 -8.71
C VAL A 180 19.09 3.51 -7.87
N GLN A 181 19.84 4.47 -8.43
CA GLN A 181 20.88 5.21 -7.70
C GLN A 181 20.33 5.93 -6.46
N ALA A 182 19.18 6.60 -6.58
CA ALA A 182 18.54 7.26 -5.45
C ALA A 182 18.05 6.27 -4.37
N TRP A 183 17.58 5.09 -4.78
CA TRP A 183 17.11 4.03 -3.90
C TRP A 183 18.23 3.22 -3.25
N CYS A 184 19.48 3.34 -3.69
CA CYS A 184 20.63 2.67 -3.06
C CYS A 184 20.79 3.00 -1.56
N VAL A 185 20.24 4.11 -1.09
CA VAL A 185 20.23 4.46 0.35
C VAL A 185 19.52 3.40 1.20
N VAL A 186 18.48 2.74 0.65
CA VAL A 186 17.77 1.65 1.33
C VAL A 186 18.72 0.49 1.65
N LYS A 187 19.57 0.11 0.70
CA LYS A 187 20.58 -0.94 0.90
C LYS A 187 21.67 -0.52 1.90
N LYS A 188 22.10 0.75 1.85
CA LYS A 188 23.12 1.27 2.77
C LYS A 188 22.72 1.25 4.23
N VAL A 189 21.44 1.42 4.53
CA VAL A 189 20.91 1.35 5.91
C VAL A 189 20.92 -0.08 6.46
N LEU A 190 20.92 -1.08 5.60
CA LEU A 190 20.87 -2.51 5.98
C LEU A 190 22.26 -3.15 6.08
N SER A 191 23.28 -2.47 5.55
CA SER A 191 24.69 -2.89 5.61
C SER A 191 25.29 -2.53 6.96
#